data_0ce1506e87beefb906302dcc850f2685
#
_entry.id   0ce1506e87beefb906302dcc850f2685
#
_cell.length_a   1.000
_cell.length_b   1.000
_cell.length_c   1.000
_cell.angle_alpha   90.00
_cell.angle_beta   90.00
_cell.angle_gamma   90.00
#
_symmetry.space_group_name_H-M   'P 1'
#
loop_
_entity.id
_entity.type
_entity.pdbx_description
1 polymer ?
#
loop_
_entity_poly.entity_id
_entity_poly.type
_entity_poly.pdbx_seq_one_letter_code
_entity_poly.pdbx_strand_id
1 'polypeptide(L)'
;MKTTHLWSQEDEEQLIRKLVNNFCDLINRSEEEGLYWTGLKCDLIELAHIVWETGQLTDQQGRLMDFQSIVWHICRVLHVRVPCNPSSVVSSVRARKNVRVGPLRERYLQLIVDAKIQDPMRLEIRRRRR
;
A
#
# COMPACT_ATOMS: atom_id res chain seq x y z
N MET A 1 18.23 -17.11 17.40
CA MET A 1 17.53 -17.71 16.36
C MET A 1 16.20 -17.02 16.02
N LYS A 2 15.92 -16.97 14.80
CA LYS A 2 14.77 -16.27 14.36
C LYS A 2 13.60 -17.18 14.16
N THR A 3 12.51 -16.88 14.76
CA THR A 3 11.32 -17.66 14.57
C THR A 3 10.63 -17.24 13.31
N THR A 4 10.35 -18.17 12.46
CA THR A 4 9.61 -17.89 11.28
C THR A 4 8.14 -17.84 11.60
N HIS A 5 7.53 -16.70 11.38
CA HIS A 5 6.11 -16.56 11.58
C HIS A 5 5.39 -17.22 10.41
N LEU A 6 4.52 -18.16 10.75
CA LEU A 6 3.65 -18.73 9.74
C LEU A 6 2.32 -18.00 9.83
N TRP A 7 2.01 -17.25 8.80
CA TRP A 7 0.76 -16.52 8.74
C TRP A 7 -0.32 -17.39 8.16
N SER A 8 -1.49 -17.41 8.78
CA SER A 8 -2.60 -18.19 8.29
C SER A 8 -3.21 -17.52 7.07
N GLN A 9 -4.01 -18.27 6.34
CA GLN A 9 -4.74 -17.70 5.22
C GLN A 9 -5.67 -16.60 5.70
N GLU A 10 -6.23 -16.77 6.87
CA GLU A 10 -7.10 -15.76 7.48
C GLU A 10 -6.34 -14.46 7.73
N ASP A 11 -5.09 -14.57 8.20
CA ASP A 11 -4.25 -13.39 8.42
C ASP A 11 -4.01 -12.66 7.12
N GLU A 12 -3.72 -13.40 6.05
CA GLU A 12 -3.47 -12.80 4.75
C GLU A 12 -4.71 -12.14 4.18
N GLU A 13 -5.86 -12.76 4.37
CA GLU A 13 -7.11 -12.16 3.92
C GLU A 13 -7.42 -10.87 4.69
N GLN A 14 -7.08 -10.85 5.96
CA GLN A 14 -7.27 -9.66 6.76
C GLN A 14 -6.37 -8.53 6.27
N LEU A 15 -5.14 -8.85 5.94
CA LEU A 15 -4.22 -7.86 5.36
C LEU A 15 -4.80 -7.26 4.09
N ILE A 16 -5.23 -8.12 3.17
CA ILE A 16 -5.79 -7.67 1.91
C ILE A 16 -7.00 -6.77 2.14
N ARG A 17 -7.90 -7.19 3.00
CA ARG A 17 -9.11 -6.42 3.28
C ARG A 17 -8.79 -5.03 3.81
N LYS A 18 -7.84 -4.95 4.74
CA LYS A 18 -7.47 -3.67 5.30
C LYS A 18 -6.77 -2.77 4.31
N LEU A 19 -5.91 -3.34 3.46
CA LEU A 19 -5.25 -2.55 2.42
C LEU A 19 -6.25 -2.03 1.40
N VAL A 20 -7.17 -2.88 0.96
CA VAL A 20 -8.19 -2.44 0.02
C VAL A 20 -9.03 -1.31 0.62
N ASN A 21 -9.39 -1.44 1.89
CA ASN A 21 -10.16 -0.40 2.56
C ASN A 21 -9.36 0.90 2.66
N ASN A 22 -8.07 0.82 2.98
CA ASN A 22 -7.22 2.00 3.05
C ASN A 22 -7.14 2.69 1.70
N PHE A 23 -6.92 1.92 0.63
CA PHE A 23 -6.84 2.50 -0.70
C PHE A 23 -8.17 3.10 -1.15
N CYS A 24 -9.26 2.39 -0.87
CA CYS A 24 -10.58 2.87 -1.24
C CYS A 24 -10.88 4.23 -0.60
N ASP A 25 -10.49 4.38 0.66
CA ASP A 25 -10.64 5.63 1.36
C ASP A 25 -9.71 6.71 0.79
N LEU A 26 -8.44 6.37 0.60
CA LEU A 26 -7.43 7.37 0.22
C LEU A 26 -7.59 7.88 -1.20
N ILE A 27 -7.90 7.02 -2.15
CA ILE A 27 -7.96 7.47 -3.55
C ILE A 27 -9.14 8.41 -3.80
N ASN A 28 -10.09 8.45 -2.88
CA ASN A 28 -11.23 9.36 -3.00
C ASN A 28 -11.00 10.69 -2.29
N ARG A 29 -9.86 10.87 -1.67
CA ARG A 29 -9.57 12.11 -0.98
C ARG A 29 -8.94 13.12 -1.92
N SER A 30 -9.04 14.38 -1.52
CA SER A 30 -8.49 15.47 -2.31
C SER A 30 -7.01 15.69 -1.99
N GLU A 31 -6.25 16.07 -3.01
CA GLU A 31 -4.87 16.50 -2.80
C GLU A 31 -4.79 17.67 -1.84
N GLU A 32 -5.84 18.46 -1.79
CA GLU A 32 -5.86 19.66 -0.97
C GLU A 32 -5.89 19.36 0.51
N GLU A 33 -6.17 18.13 0.88
CA GLU A 33 -6.14 17.77 2.29
C GLU A 33 -4.73 17.79 2.86
N GLY A 34 -3.71 17.80 2.01
CA GLY A 34 -2.34 17.94 2.47
C GLY A 34 -1.74 16.66 3.05
N LEU A 35 -2.31 15.52 2.74
CA LEU A 35 -1.75 14.25 3.20
C LEU A 35 -0.50 13.93 2.40
N TYR A 36 0.50 13.35 3.06
CA TYR A 36 1.69 12.94 2.35
C TYR A 36 2.28 11.67 2.95
N TRP A 37 2.96 10.91 2.11
CA TRP A 37 3.54 9.62 2.47
C TRP A 37 4.94 9.83 3.05
N THR A 38 5.19 9.25 4.22
CA THR A 38 6.48 9.40 4.88
C THR A 38 7.37 8.18 4.72
N GLY A 39 6.82 7.08 4.21
CA GLY A 39 7.61 5.87 4.00
C GLY A 39 8.38 5.91 2.70
N LEU A 40 8.92 4.77 2.32
CA LEU A 40 9.62 4.66 1.05
C LEU A 40 8.62 4.73 -0.08
N LYS A 41 9.00 5.42 -1.15
CA LYS A 41 8.14 5.54 -2.31
C LYS A 41 7.85 4.17 -2.92
N CYS A 42 8.86 3.32 -3.00
CA CYS A 42 8.67 1.99 -3.58
C CYS A 42 7.71 1.14 -2.75
N ASP A 43 7.64 1.36 -1.45
CA ASP A 43 6.68 0.65 -0.62
C ASP A 43 5.24 1.01 -1.00
N LEU A 44 5.00 2.29 -1.24
CA LEU A 44 3.67 2.73 -1.65
C LEU A 44 3.27 2.09 -2.98
N ILE A 45 4.20 2.04 -3.91
CA ILE A 45 3.93 1.43 -5.22
C ILE A 45 3.68 -0.07 -5.07
N GLU A 46 4.44 -0.73 -4.20
CA GLU A 46 4.23 -2.16 -3.98
C GLU A 46 2.86 -2.42 -3.32
N LEU A 47 2.45 -1.58 -2.39
CA LEU A 47 1.12 -1.69 -1.79
C LEU A 47 0.03 -1.54 -2.85
N ALA A 48 0.22 -0.59 -3.77
CA ALA A 48 -0.73 -0.40 -4.85
C ALA A 48 -0.81 -1.65 -5.72
N HIS A 49 0.31 -2.31 -5.95
CA HIS A 49 0.33 -3.54 -6.74
C HIS A 49 -0.42 -4.66 -6.03
N ILE A 50 -0.22 -4.80 -4.72
CA ILE A 50 -0.95 -5.80 -3.95
C ILE A 50 -2.44 -5.60 -4.06
N VAL A 51 -2.89 -4.36 -3.91
CA VAL A 51 -4.31 -4.04 -3.99
C VAL A 51 -4.85 -4.30 -5.40
N TRP A 52 -4.08 -3.92 -6.42
CA TRP A 52 -4.48 -4.17 -7.80
C TRP A 52 -4.67 -5.66 -8.08
N GLU A 53 -3.79 -6.50 -7.56
CA GLU A 53 -3.85 -7.94 -7.79
C GLU A 53 -5.11 -8.56 -7.22
N THR A 54 -5.73 -7.93 -6.22
CA THR A 54 -6.96 -8.47 -5.64
C THR A 54 -8.16 -8.32 -6.55
N GLY A 55 -8.11 -7.40 -7.49
CA GLY A 55 -9.23 -7.11 -8.36
C GLY A 55 -10.44 -6.57 -7.64
N GLN A 56 -10.25 -5.97 -6.47
CA GLN A 56 -11.37 -5.48 -5.67
C GLN A 56 -11.52 -3.97 -5.67
N LEU A 57 -10.54 -3.25 -6.19
CA LEU A 57 -10.59 -1.79 -6.16
C LEU A 57 -11.26 -1.26 -7.42
N THR A 58 -12.35 -0.52 -7.23
CA THR A 58 -13.10 0.04 -8.34
C THR A 58 -13.13 1.55 -8.27
N ASP A 59 -13.38 2.18 -9.43
CA ASP A 59 -13.54 3.62 -9.48
C ASP A 59 -14.99 3.99 -9.11
N GLN A 60 -15.32 5.27 -9.23
CA GLN A 60 -16.62 5.76 -8.84
C GLN A 60 -17.74 5.24 -9.72
N GLN A 61 -17.42 4.76 -10.93
CA GLN A 61 -18.39 4.17 -11.82
C GLN A 61 -18.50 2.65 -11.65
N GLY A 62 -17.80 2.08 -10.70
CA GLY A 62 -17.85 0.66 -10.45
C GLY A 62 -16.97 -0.19 -11.35
N ARG A 63 -16.09 0.43 -12.13
CA ARG A 63 -15.17 -0.31 -13.00
C ARG A 63 -13.90 -0.64 -12.25
N LEU A 64 -13.32 -1.79 -12.55
CA LEU A 64 -12.04 -2.15 -11.95
C LEU A 64 -10.97 -1.17 -12.37
N MET A 65 -10.19 -0.72 -11.39
CA MET A 65 -9.09 0.19 -11.68
C MET A 65 -7.88 -0.61 -12.11
N ASP A 66 -7.19 -0.14 -13.14
CA ASP A 66 -5.93 -0.77 -13.52
C ASP A 66 -4.80 -0.27 -12.62
N PHE A 67 -3.65 -0.94 -12.71
CA PHE A 67 -2.53 -0.65 -11.84
C PHE A 67 -2.05 0.80 -11.98
N GLN A 68 -1.92 1.27 -13.21
CA GLN A 68 -1.44 2.63 -13.43
C GLN A 68 -2.38 3.68 -12.84
N SER A 69 -3.68 3.45 -12.97
CA SER A 69 -4.67 4.38 -12.41
C SER A 69 -4.60 4.41 -10.90
N ILE A 70 -4.44 3.25 -10.27
CA ILE A 70 -4.32 3.18 -8.82
C ILE A 70 -3.10 3.95 -8.36
N VAL A 71 -1.95 3.72 -9.01
CA VAL A 71 -0.72 4.42 -8.66
C VAL A 71 -0.87 5.91 -8.83
N TRP A 72 -1.46 6.32 -9.95
CA TRP A 72 -1.63 7.75 -10.24
C TRP A 72 -2.45 8.44 -9.15
N HIS A 73 -3.58 7.84 -8.79
CA HIS A 73 -4.46 8.43 -7.80
C HIS A 73 -3.84 8.47 -6.41
N ILE A 74 -3.24 7.36 -5.99
CA ILE A 74 -2.69 7.32 -4.63
C ILE A 74 -1.48 8.24 -4.49
N CYS A 75 -0.65 8.32 -5.52
CA CYS A 75 0.50 9.20 -5.48
C CYS A 75 0.08 10.66 -5.43
N ARG A 76 -0.96 11.02 -6.16
CA ARG A 76 -1.43 12.40 -6.14
C ARG A 76 -1.98 12.78 -4.77
N VAL A 77 -2.79 11.92 -4.19
CA VAL A 77 -3.37 12.21 -2.88
C VAL A 77 -2.28 12.34 -1.83
N LEU A 78 -1.27 11.49 -1.90
CA LEU A 78 -0.21 11.47 -0.89
C LEU A 78 1.02 12.27 -1.27
N HIS A 79 0.94 13.06 -2.32
CA HIS A 79 2.00 13.98 -2.75
C HIS A 79 3.31 13.27 -3.02
N VAL A 80 3.23 12.12 -3.70
CA VAL A 80 4.39 11.38 -4.15
C VAL A 80 4.47 11.53 -5.67
N ARG A 81 5.67 11.69 -6.17
CA ARG A 81 5.87 11.81 -7.61
C ARG A 81 5.47 10.49 -8.28
N VAL A 82 4.60 10.57 -9.28
CA VAL A 82 4.15 9.39 -9.99
C VAL A 82 5.28 8.85 -10.84
N PRO A 83 5.67 7.57 -10.68
CA PRO A 83 6.73 7.01 -11.51
C PRO A 83 6.28 6.82 -12.96
N CYS A 84 7.22 6.94 -13.88
CA CYS A 84 6.93 6.75 -15.30
C CYS A 84 6.53 5.31 -15.59
N ASN A 85 7.13 4.38 -14.89
CA ASN A 85 6.86 2.95 -15.11
C ASN A 85 6.69 2.25 -13.77
N PRO A 86 5.48 2.23 -13.22
CA PRO A 86 5.24 1.60 -11.92
C PRO A 86 5.60 0.12 -11.88
N SER A 87 5.38 -0.60 -12.97
CA SER A 87 5.71 -2.03 -13.01
C SER A 87 7.19 -2.27 -12.83
N SER A 88 8.01 -1.38 -13.35
CA SER A 88 9.45 -1.46 -13.20
C SER A 88 9.85 -1.29 -11.73
N VAL A 89 9.17 -0.40 -11.02
CA VAL A 89 9.42 -0.19 -9.61
C VAL A 89 9.15 -1.47 -8.83
N VAL A 90 8.02 -2.12 -9.10
CA VAL A 90 7.66 -3.36 -8.42
C VAL A 90 8.68 -4.45 -8.69
N SER A 91 9.11 -4.58 -9.95
CA SER A 91 10.12 -5.60 -10.30
C SER A 91 11.42 -5.35 -9.56
N SER A 92 11.85 -4.10 -9.47
CA SER A 92 13.09 -3.76 -8.78
C SER A 92 13.00 -4.05 -7.29
N VAL A 93 11.85 -3.74 -6.68
CA VAL A 93 11.66 -4.01 -5.26
C VAL A 93 11.72 -5.51 -4.99
N ARG A 94 11.07 -6.29 -5.84
CA ARG A 94 11.07 -7.75 -5.67
C ARG A 94 12.46 -8.33 -5.79
N ALA A 95 13.28 -7.76 -6.65
CA ALA A 95 14.64 -8.23 -6.82
C ALA A 95 15.52 -7.93 -5.61
N ARG A 96 15.18 -6.91 -4.83
CA ARG A 96 15.97 -6.48 -3.67
C ARG A 96 15.37 -6.85 -2.31
N LYS A 97 14.29 -7.61 -2.34
CA LYS A 97 13.54 -7.91 -1.13
C LYS A 97 14.31 -8.52 -0.01
N ASN A 98 15.32 -9.28 -0.31
CA ASN A 98 16.02 -10.03 0.71
C ASN A 98 17.26 -9.35 1.25
N VAL A 99 17.46 -8.09 0.88
CA VAL A 99 18.71 -7.45 1.21
C VAL A 99 18.76 -6.95 2.64
N ARG A 100 17.85 -6.08 3.02
CA ARG A 100 17.91 -5.48 4.35
C ARG A 100 16.62 -5.43 5.08
N VAL A 101 15.63 -4.94 4.42
CA VAL A 101 14.34 -4.73 5.04
C VAL A 101 13.49 -5.94 4.75
N GLY A 102 12.81 -6.45 5.74
CA GLY A 102 11.91 -7.57 5.53
C GLY A 102 10.88 -7.24 4.48
N PRO A 103 10.26 -8.25 3.90
CA PRO A 103 9.23 -8.01 2.91
C PRO A 103 8.13 -7.11 3.47
N LEU A 104 7.71 -6.18 2.64
CA LEU A 104 6.66 -5.24 3.02
C LEU A 104 5.42 -5.96 3.53
N ARG A 105 5.06 -7.04 2.86
CA ARG A 105 3.89 -7.82 3.23
C ARG A 105 3.99 -8.34 4.65
N GLU A 106 5.14 -8.87 5.03
CA GLU A 106 5.36 -9.37 6.38
C GLU A 106 5.28 -8.28 7.41
N ARG A 107 5.85 -7.14 7.10
CA ARG A 107 5.82 -6.00 8.01
C ARG A 107 4.38 -5.56 8.27
N TYR A 108 3.57 -5.53 7.23
CA TYR A 108 2.17 -5.14 7.38
C TYR A 108 1.35 -6.20 8.08
N LEU A 109 1.67 -7.47 7.85
CA LEU A 109 1.01 -8.55 8.60
C LEU A 109 1.26 -8.42 10.09
N GLN A 110 2.50 -8.10 10.47
CA GLN A 110 2.81 -7.89 11.86
C GLN A 110 2.02 -6.72 12.45
N LEU A 111 1.88 -5.64 11.70
CA LEU A 111 1.12 -4.50 12.19
C LEU A 111 -0.35 -4.86 12.41
N ILE A 112 -0.92 -5.62 11.52
CA ILE A 112 -2.34 -5.94 11.57
C ILE A 112 -2.64 -7.02 12.60
N VAL A 113 -1.89 -8.11 12.56
CA VAL A 113 -2.19 -9.28 13.38
C VAL A 113 -1.63 -9.14 14.79
N ASP A 114 -0.36 -8.79 14.91
CA ASP A 114 0.28 -8.72 16.22
C ASP A 114 -0.01 -7.42 16.94
N ALA A 115 0.10 -6.31 16.25
CA ALA A 115 -0.13 -5.00 16.85
C ALA A 115 -1.57 -4.54 16.75
N LYS A 116 -2.40 -5.26 16.03
CA LYS A 116 -3.85 -5.00 15.89
C LYS A 116 -4.16 -3.60 15.37
N ILE A 117 -3.36 -3.14 14.42
CA ILE A 117 -3.55 -1.84 13.80
C ILE A 117 -4.66 -1.96 12.75
N GLN A 118 -5.65 -1.07 12.80
CA GLN A 118 -6.77 -1.10 11.86
C GLN A 118 -6.40 -0.52 10.50
N ASP A 119 -5.66 0.57 10.50
CA ASP A 119 -5.30 1.27 9.27
C ASP A 119 -3.80 1.38 9.17
N PRO A 120 -3.11 0.30 8.76
CA PRO A 120 -1.65 0.29 8.81
C PRO A 120 -0.99 1.37 7.96
N MET A 121 -1.59 1.73 6.83
CA MET A 121 -1.00 2.77 5.99
C MET A 121 -0.96 4.12 6.67
N ARG A 122 -1.86 4.35 7.62
CA ARG A 122 -1.89 5.65 8.31
C ARG A 122 -0.64 5.91 9.13
N LEU A 123 0.07 4.86 9.50
CA LEU A 123 1.32 5.03 10.24
C LEU A 123 2.38 5.74 9.42
N GLU A 124 2.23 5.71 8.10
CA GLU A 124 3.19 6.32 7.20
C GLU A 124 2.60 7.48 6.43
N ILE A 125 1.49 8.03 6.92
CA ILE A 125 0.84 9.17 6.31
C ILE A 125 0.75 10.30 7.33
N ARG A 126 1.13 11.50 6.90
CA ARG A 126 1.04 12.68 7.75
C ARG A 126 0.28 13.76 7.02
N ARG A 127 -0.21 14.72 7.78
CA ARG A 127 -0.90 15.85 7.21
C ARG A 127 0.00 17.07 7.33
N ARG A 128 0.17 17.79 6.22
CA ARG A 128 0.96 19.00 6.22
C ARG A 128 0.12 20.13 6.80
N ARG A 129 0.68 20.82 7.76
CA ARG A 129 0.02 21.99 8.32
C ARG A 129 0.42 23.21 7.54
N ARG A 130 -0.48 24.15 7.48
CA ARG A 130 -0.16 25.43 6.88
C ARG A 130 0.36 26.39 7.91
#